data_c9aeb65d675c6589178171ee204fdbbe
#
_entry.id   c9aeb65d675c6589178171ee204fdbbe
#
_cell.length_a   1.000
_cell.length_b   1.000
_cell.length_c   1.000
_cell.angle_alpha   90.00
_cell.angle_beta   90.00
_cell.angle_gamma   90.00
#
_symmetry.space_group_name_H-M   'P 1'
#
loop_
_entity.id
_entity.type
_entity.pdbx_description
1 polymer ?
#
loop_
_entity_poly.entity_id
_entity_poly.type
_entity_poly.pdbx_seq_one_letter_code
_entity_poly.pdbx_strand_id
1 'polypeptide(L)'
;MGKRPKRKVILFLVEGKSDREALQLAVPELYDEIDENFEVFFPTIREDEEEVGGDITSKIGVHPRNIEDRIYSLFLKDFFDEEKILPKDITEIVQVVDTDGVYIPDACVTVGTNPDGSEKPYYCENGIVCANPAYILKRNECKRENLDYLSSLEKIKVKQKSVPYKVYYFSCNLDHYLHHSVNL
;
A
#
# COMPACT_ATOMS: atom_id res chain seq x y z
N MET A 1 26.32 -21.02 -21.48
CA MET A 1 25.44 -19.91 -21.12
C MET A 1 25.87 -19.42 -19.74
N GLY A 2 26.38 -18.19 -19.62
CA GLY A 2 26.72 -17.59 -18.34
C GLY A 2 25.44 -17.41 -17.49
N LYS A 3 25.50 -17.71 -16.19
CA LYS A 3 24.38 -17.41 -15.27
C LYS A 3 24.24 -15.89 -15.20
N ARG A 4 23.03 -15.36 -15.48
CA ARG A 4 22.70 -13.96 -15.21
C ARG A 4 23.00 -13.66 -13.73
N PRO A 5 23.76 -12.59 -13.42
CA PRO A 5 24.00 -12.19 -12.05
C PRO A 5 22.66 -11.95 -11.32
N LYS A 6 22.62 -12.25 -10.04
CA LYS A 6 21.45 -12.00 -9.20
C LYS A 6 21.37 -10.48 -8.95
N ARG A 7 20.24 -9.87 -9.27
CA ARG A 7 19.92 -8.48 -8.90
C ARG A 7 19.58 -8.40 -7.41
N LYS A 8 19.72 -7.24 -6.81
CA LYS A 8 19.28 -6.93 -5.44
C LYS A 8 18.11 -5.95 -5.52
N VAL A 9 16.92 -6.46 -5.67
CA VAL A 9 15.74 -5.67 -5.91
C VAL A 9 14.97 -5.45 -4.61
N ILE A 10 14.65 -4.20 -4.33
CA ILE A 10 13.73 -3.76 -3.27
C ILE A 10 12.45 -3.25 -3.94
N LEU A 11 11.30 -3.71 -3.47
CA LEU A 11 10.01 -3.28 -3.99
C LEU A 11 9.26 -2.49 -2.93
N PHE A 12 8.91 -1.25 -3.24
CA PHE A 12 8.00 -0.42 -2.43
C PHE A 12 6.61 -0.46 -3.06
N LEU A 13 5.68 -1.17 -2.44
CA LEU A 13 4.28 -1.18 -2.85
C LEU A 13 3.59 0.03 -2.26
N VAL A 14 3.03 0.88 -3.10
CA VAL A 14 2.37 2.14 -2.72
C VAL A 14 0.96 2.19 -3.27
N GLU A 15 0.08 2.97 -2.64
CA GLU A 15 -1.33 3.02 -3.02
C GLU A 15 -1.57 3.78 -4.32
N GLY A 16 -0.79 4.83 -4.58
CA GLY A 16 -1.03 5.67 -5.73
C GLY A 16 0.21 6.33 -6.33
N LYS A 17 -0.05 7.12 -7.36
CA LYS A 17 0.97 7.88 -8.07
C LYS A 17 1.60 8.95 -7.19
N SER A 18 0.80 9.62 -6.35
CA SER A 18 1.28 10.65 -5.40
C SER A 18 2.29 10.07 -4.41
N ASP A 19 1.98 8.90 -3.84
CA ASP A 19 2.89 8.23 -2.90
C ASP A 19 4.19 7.85 -3.58
N ARG A 20 4.10 7.33 -4.80
CA ARG A 20 5.28 7.02 -5.61
C ARG A 20 6.11 8.27 -5.87
N GLU A 21 5.50 9.37 -6.31
CA GLU A 21 6.20 10.63 -6.59
C GLU A 21 6.87 11.21 -5.33
N ALA A 22 6.23 11.07 -4.17
CA ALA A 22 6.80 11.52 -2.90
C ALA A 22 8.00 10.68 -2.44
N LEU A 23 7.97 9.36 -2.63
CA LEU A 23 8.97 8.44 -2.09
C LEU A 23 10.12 8.13 -3.07
N GLN A 24 9.87 8.18 -4.38
CA GLN A 24 10.82 7.72 -5.40
C GLN A 24 12.11 8.53 -5.51
N LEU A 25 12.16 9.72 -4.93
CA LEU A 25 13.37 10.54 -4.89
C LEU A 25 14.25 10.18 -3.69
N ALA A 26 13.68 10.15 -2.50
CA ALA A 26 14.42 9.98 -1.26
C ALA A 26 14.77 8.52 -0.95
N VAL A 27 13.87 7.58 -1.24
CA VAL A 27 14.08 6.17 -0.85
C VAL A 27 15.24 5.51 -1.58
N PRO A 28 15.41 5.66 -2.92
CA PRO A 28 16.58 5.13 -3.61
C PRO A 28 17.90 5.66 -3.05
N GLU A 29 18.00 6.96 -2.74
CA GLU A 29 19.20 7.57 -2.17
C GLU A 29 19.58 6.91 -0.83
N LEU A 30 18.59 6.62 0.03
CA LEU A 30 18.83 5.93 1.30
C LEU A 30 19.37 4.49 1.10
N TYR A 31 18.90 3.79 0.07
CA TYR A 31 19.38 2.44 -0.24
C TYR A 31 20.75 2.46 -0.89
N ASP A 32 21.06 3.46 -1.71
CA ASP A 32 22.39 3.64 -2.31
C ASP A 32 23.46 3.90 -1.25
N GLU A 33 23.14 4.59 -0.16
CA GLU A 33 24.05 4.75 0.98
C GLU A 33 24.37 3.43 1.69
N ILE A 34 23.48 2.44 1.60
CA ILE A 34 23.68 1.12 2.21
C ILE A 34 24.47 0.21 1.26
N ASP A 35 24.09 0.15 0.00
CA ASP A 35 24.73 -0.67 -1.04
C ASP A 35 24.29 -0.17 -2.43
N GLU A 36 25.22 0.39 -3.20
CA GLU A 36 25.02 0.90 -4.56
C GLU A 36 24.47 -0.12 -5.57
N ASN A 37 24.41 -1.40 -5.20
CA ASN A 37 23.86 -2.45 -6.05
C ASN A 37 22.37 -2.73 -5.82
N PHE A 38 21.71 -2.00 -4.91
CA PHE A 38 20.27 -2.09 -4.78
C PHE A 38 19.56 -1.38 -5.93
N GLU A 39 18.54 -2.04 -6.45
CA GLU A 39 17.61 -1.49 -7.43
C GLU A 39 16.24 -1.33 -6.73
N VAL A 40 15.79 -0.09 -6.59
CA VAL A 40 14.53 0.23 -5.89
C VAL A 40 13.43 0.54 -6.90
N PHE A 41 12.28 -0.12 -6.75
CA PHE A 41 11.12 0.07 -7.61
C PHE A 41 9.86 0.34 -6.79
N PHE A 42 8.89 0.99 -7.42
CA PHE A 42 7.62 1.40 -6.81
C PHE A 42 6.44 0.87 -7.64
N PRO A 43 6.16 -0.45 -7.61
CA PRO A 43 4.97 -0.99 -8.26
C PRO A 43 3.69 -0.42 -7.61
N THR A 44 2.70 -0.14 -8.45
CA THR A 44 1.35 0.26 -8.05
C THR A 44 0.33 -0.76 -8.56
N ILE A 45 -0.91 -0.68 -8.09
CA ILE A 45 -1.98 -1.57 -8.57
C ILE A 45 -2.25 -1.29 -10.05
N ARG A 46 -2.32 -2.38 -10.82
CA ARG A 46 -2.63 -2.36 -12.25
C ARG A 46 -3.83 -3.26 -12.54
N GLU A 47 -4.70 -2.78 -13.43
CA GLU A 47 -5.83 -3.52 -13.98
C GLU A 47 -5.85 -3.30 -15.48
N ASP A 48 -5.99 -4.37 -16.26
CA ASP A 48 -6.00 -4.34 -17.74
C ASP A 48 -4.81 -3.54 -18.34
N GLU A 49 -3.59 -3.74 -17.79
CA GLU A 49 -2.33 -3.07 -18.16
C GLU A 49 -2.27 -1.57 -17.80
N GLU A 50 -3.32 -1.00 -17.24
CA GLU A 50 -3.34 0.39 -16.77
C GLU A 50 -3.02 0.50 -15.28
N GLU A 51 -2.31 1.57 -14.90
CA GLU A 51 -2.07 1.92 -13.51
C GLU A 51 -3.33 2.58 -12.94
N VAL A 52 -4.02 1.85 -12.06
CA VAL A 52 -5.26 2.35 -11.43
C VAL A 52 -5.03 2.84 -9.99
N GLY A 53 -3.93 2.39 -9.35
CA GLY A 53 -3.68 2.68 -7.95
C GLY A 53 -4.71 2.09 -7.00
N GLY A 54 -4.75 2.63 -5.79
CA GLY A 54 -5.74 2.31 -4.76
C GLY A 54 -5.23 1.39 -3.67
N ASP A 55 -5.96 1.39 -2.58
CA ASP A 55 -5.64 0.65 -1.37
C ASP A 55 -6.10 -0.80 -1.46
N ILE A 56 -5.14 -1.73 -1.52
CA ILE A 56 -5.44 -3.16 -1.54
C ILE A 56 -6.08 -3.65 -0.24
N THR A 57 -5.79 -3.00 0.88
CA THR A 57 -6.26 -3.45 2.20
C THR A 57 -7.74 -3.21 2.42
N SER A 58 -8.33 -2.26 1.69
CA SER A 58 -9.77 -1.95 1.71
C SER A 58 -10.52 -2.44 0.45
N LYS A 59 -9.81 -3.06 -0.52
CA LYS A 59 -10.39 -3.47 -1.80
C LYS A 59 -11.42 -4.58 -1.62
N ILE A 60 -12.58 -4.45 -2.28
CA ILE A 60 -13.69 -5.44 -2.19
C ILE A 60 -13.19 -6.84 -2.58
N GLY A 61 -13.51 -7.82 -1.75
CA GLY A 61 -13.12 -9.22 -1.97
C GLY A 61 -11.67 -9.55 -1.58
N VAL A 62 -10.93 -8.60 -1.01
CA VAL A 62 -9.62 -8.84 -0.41
C VAL A 62 -9.79 -9.05 1.10
N HIS A 63 -9.19 -10.11 1.60
CA HIS A 63 -9.24 -10.51 3.01
C HIS A 63 -7.97 -11.30 3.38
N PRO A 64 -7.65 -11.54 4.65
CA PRO A 64 -6.40 -12.16 5.09
C PRO A 64 -6.03 -13.49 4.39
N ARG A 65 -7.03 -14.26 3.95
CA ARG A 65 -6.78 -15.56 3.29
C ARG A 65 -6.33 -15.46 1.84
N ASN A 66 -6.48 -14.31 1.20
CA ASN A 66 -6.14 -14.13 -0.22
C ASN A 66 -5.29 -12.89 -0.51
N ILE A 67 -5.02 -12.04 0.48
CA ILE A 67 -4.33 -10.77 0.25
C ILE A 67 -2.92 -10.95 -0.32
N GLU A 68 -2.19 -12.00 0.06
CA GLU A 68 -0.86 -12.29 -0.52
C GLU A 68 -0.96 -12.59 -2.03
N ASP A 69 -1.92 -13.42 -2.44
CA ASP A 69 -2.17 -13.72 -3.85
C ASP A 69 -2.64 -12.48 -4.62
N ARG A 70 -3.42 -11.62 -3.95
CA ARG A 70 -3.87 -10.35 -4.54
C ARG A 70 -2.72 -9.35 -4.68
N ILE A 71 -1.84 -9.24 -3.71
CA ILE A 71 -0.60 -8.44 -3.85
C ILE A 71 0.19 -8.93 -5.06
N TYR A 72 0.40 -10.24 -5.18
CA TYR A 72 1.10 -10.77 -6.33
C TYR A 72 0.39 -10.44 -7.65
N SER A 73 -0.91 -10.68 -7.75
CA SER A 73 -1.66 -10.52 -9.01
C SER A 73 -1.83 -9.06 -9.44
N LEU A 74 -1.97 -8.13 -8.50
CA LEU A 74 -2.28 -6.74 -8.79
C LEU A 74 -1.04 -5.83 -8.87
N PHE A 75 0.01 -6.13 -8.10
CA PHE A 75 1.22 -5.29 -8.10
C PHE A 75 2.38 -5.90 -8.88
N LEU A 76 2.55 -7.23 -8.81
CA LEU A 76 3.83 -7.81 -9.14
C LEU A 76 3.84 -8.61 -10.44
N LYS A 77 2.72 -9.16 -10.86
CA LYS A 77 2.66 -10.07 -12.00
C LYS A 77 3.16 -9.41 -13.28
N ASP A 78 2.48 -8.35 -13.69
CA ASP A 78 2.78 -7.65 -14.94
C ASP A 78 4.09 -6.84 -14.82
N PHE A 79 4.31 -6.22 -13.66
CA PHE A 79 5.54 -5.54 -13.32
C PHE A 79 6.80 -6.42 -13.48
N PHE A 80 6.75 -7.68 -13.06
CA PHE A 80 7.88 -8.61 -13.23
C PHE A 80 8.17 -8.93 -14.69
N ASP A 81 7.12 -9.04 -15.48
CA ASP A 81 7.27 -9.34 -16.92
C ASP A 81 7.83 -8.13 -17.66
N GLU A 82 7.43 -6.91 -17.32
CA GLU A 82 7.93 -5.66 -17.89
C GLU A 82 9.40 -5.40 -17.50
N GLU A 83 9.72 -5.41 -16.22
CA GLU A 83 11.07 -5.12 -15.70
C GLU A 83 12.02 -6.32 -15.77
N LYS A 84 11.53 -7.47 -16.23
CA LYS A 84 12.28 -8.74 -16.31
C LYS A 84 12.91 -9.12 -14.96
N ILE A 85 12.20 -8.84 -13.88
CA ILE A 85 12.57 -9.22 -12.52
C ILE A 85 12.12 -10.66 -12.26
N LEU A 86 12.99 -11.43 -11.62
CA LEU A 86 12.66 -12.78 -11.18
C LEU A 86 12.46 -12.78 -9.66
N PRO A 87 11.58 -13.64 -9.11
CA PRO A 87 11.37 -13.73 -7.66
C PRO A 87 12.68 -13.90 -6.87
N LYS A 88 13.68 -14.58 -7.44
CA LYS A 88 15.00 -14.75 -6.80
C LYS A 88 15.81 -13.46 -6.66
N ASP A 89 15.52 -12.45 -7.48
CA ASP A 89 16.21 -11.17 -7.49
C ASP A 89 15.70 -10.26 -6.37
N ILE A 90 14.48 -10.52 -5.85
CA ILE A 90 13.86 -9.71 -4.80
C ILE A 90 14.55 -9.97 -3.46
N THR A 91 15.05 -8.92 -2.84
CA THR A 91 15.66 -8.93 -1.51
C THR A 91 14.62 -8.67 -0.43
N GLU A 92 13.76 -7.69 -0.61
CA GLU A 92 12.70 -7.29 0.32
C GLU A 92 11.52 -6.66 -0.42
N ILE A 93 10.34 -6.78 0.16
CA ILE A 93 9.14 -6.03 -0.22
C ILE A 93 8.74 -5.19 0.98
N VAL A 94 8.61 -3.89 0.76
CA VAL A 94 8.12 -2.91 1.71
C VAL A 94 6.78 -2.40 1.19
N GLN A 95 5.73 -2.53 1.97
CA GLN A 95 4.43 -1.94 1.64
C GLN A 95 4.18 -0.72 2.51
N VAL A 96 3.79 0.37 1.87
CA VAL A 96 3.40 1.62 2.54
C VAL A 96 1.92 1.81 2.34
N VAL A 97 1.19 2.00 3.43
CA VAL A 97 -0.28 2.04 3.46
C VAL A 97 -0.74 3.22 4.29
N ASP A 98 -1.77 3.91 3.85
CA ASP A 98 -2.48 4.89 4.65
C ASP A 98 -3.47 4.19 5.59
N THR A 99 -3.61 4.64 6.83
CA THR A 99 -4.59 4.05 7.73
C THR A 99 -6.01 4.58 7.51
N ASP A 100 -6.17 5.77 6.94
CA ASP A 100 -7.48 6.37 6.66
C ASP A 100 -8.45 6.38 7.86
N GLY A 101 -7.91 6.55 9.04
CA GLY A 101 -8.71 6.56 10.27
C GLY A 101 -9.34 5.22 10.63
N VAL A 102 -8.84 4.10 10.11
CA VAL A 102 -9.41 2.75 10.35
C VAL A 102 -9.40 2.33 11.82
N TYR A 103 -8.52 2.90 12.63
CA TYR A 103 -8.45 2.65 14.08
C TYR A 103 -9.24 3.66 14.92
N ILE A 104 -9.94 4.60 14.29
CA ILE A 104 -10.89 5.48 14.99
C ILE A 104 -12.03 4.60 15.52
N PRO A 105 -12.48 4.81 16.78
CA PRO A 105 -13.60 4.05 17.33
C PRO A 105 -14.86 4.16 16.46
N ASP A 106 -15.57 3.06 16.26
CA ASP A 106 -16.74 2.99 15.40
C ASP A 106 -17.83 4.02 15.79
N ALA A 107 -17.95 4.33 17.09
CA ALA A 107 -18.89 5.36 17.59
C ALA A 107 -18.53 6.79 17.14
N CYS A 108 -17.31 7.01 16.63
CA CYS A 108 -16.85 8.29 16.12
C CYS A 108 -17.04 8.42 14.59
N VAL A 109 -17.66 7.44 13.95
CA VAL A 109 -18.05 7.52 12.53
C VAL A 109 -19.51 7.97 12.48
N THR A 110 -19.76 9.20 12.03
CA THR A 110 -21.05 9.86 12.09
C THR A 110 -21.57 10.25 10.72
N VAL A 111 -22.92 10.36 10.61
CA VAL A 111 -23.56 10.83 9.39
C VAL A 111 -23.39 12.34 9.26
N GLY A 112 -23.04 12.78 8.07
CA GLY A 112 -22.93 14.21 7.74
C GLY A 112 -22.37 14.41 6.33
N THR A 113 -22.18 15.67 5.98
CA THR A 113 -21.62 16.07 4.67
C THR A 113 -20.25 16.70 4.88
N ASN A 114 -19.36 16.49 3.91
CA ASN A 114 -18.09 17.17 3.86
C ASN A 114 -18.32 18.69 3.71
N PRO A 115 -17.59 19.57 4.41
CA PRO A 115 -17.71 21.01 4.29
C PRO A 115 -17.53 21.56 2.86
N ASP A 116 -16.79 20.86 2.02
CA ASP A 116 -16.60 21.20 0.60
C ASP A 116 -17.77 20.77 -0.31
N GLY A 117 -18.77 20.07 0.25
CA GLY A 117 -19.92 19.53 -0.47
C GLY A 117 -19.64 18.23 -1.22
N SER A 118 -18.46 17.65 -1.11
CA SER A 118 -18.14 16.34 -1.72
C SER A 118 -18.75 15.17 -0.95
N GLU A 119 -18.86 14.03 -1.59
CA GLU A 119 -19.29 12.76 -0.95
C GLU A 119 -18.13 12.02 -0.24
N LYS A 120 -16.92 12.57 -0.31
CA LYS A 120 -15.76 11.97 0.36
C LYS A 120 -15.95 11.99 1.88
N PRO A 121 -15.46 10.97 2.60
CA PRO A 121 -15.37 11.03 4.06
C PRO A 121 -14.53 12.24 4.49
N TYR A 122 -15.00 12.95 5.51
CA TYR A 122 -14.29 14.06 6.11
C TYR A 122 -13.69 13.64 7.45
N TYR A 123 -12.37 13.70 7.56
CA TYR A 123 -11.64 13.37 8.77
C TYR A 123 -11.53 14.61 9.64
N CYS A 124 -11.94 14.50 10.88
CA CYS A 124 -11.89 15.59 11.86
C CYS A 124 -11.26 15.10 13.17
N GLU A 125 -10.96 16.05 14.06
CA GLU A 125 -10.32 15.77 15.35
C GLU A 125 -11.05 14.67 16.17
N ASN A 126 -12.38 14.62 16.04
CA ASN A 126 -13.21 13.72 16.85
C ASN A 126 -13.70 12.48 16.08
N GLY A 127 -13.32 12.28 14.82
CA GLY A 127 -13.78 11.11 14.09
C GLY A 127 -13.89 11.31 12.57
N ILE A 128 -14.80 10.56 11.97
CA ILE A 128 -15.09 10.57 10.54
C ILE A 128 -16.55 10.99 10.34
N VAL A 129 -16.76 12.02 9.52
CA VAL A 129 -18.08 12.45 9.06
C VAL A 129 -18.27 11.99 7.62
N CYS A 130 -19.38 11.32 7.31
CA CYS A 130 -19.63 10.78 5.97
C CYS A 130 -21.10 10.60 5.67
N ALA A 131 -21.46 10.51 4.40
CA ALA A 131 -22.84 10.28 3.98
C ALA A 131 -23.36 8.88 4.35
N ASN A 132 -22.47 7.87 4.39
CA ASN A 132 -22.85 6.48 4.68
C ASN A 132 -21.91 5.85 5.72
N PRO A 133 -22.18 6.02 7.02
CA PRO A 133 -21.39 5.42 8.11
C PRO A 133 -21.28 3.90 8.01
N ALA A 134 -22.33 3.20 7.61
CA ALA A 134 -22.30 1.75 7.53
C ALA A 134 -21.27 1.24 6.47
N TYR A 135 -21.13 1.95 5.37
CA TYR A 135 -20.10 1.66 4.37
C TYR A 135 -18.69 1.88 4.93
N ILE A 136 -18.47 3.01 5.60
CA ILE A 136 -17.17 3.35 6.19
C ILE A 136 -16.78 2.35 7.28
N LEU A 137 -17.72 1.99 8.16
CA LEU A 137 -17.47 0.99 9.21
C LEU A 137 -17.07 -0.37 8.63
N LYS A 138 -17.77 -0.83 7.58
CA LYS A 138 -17.44 -2.08 6.93
C LYS A 138 -16.08 -2.01 6.20
N ARG A 139 -15.76 -0.89 5.55
CA ARG A 139 -14.44 -0.64 4.95
C ARG A 139 -13.35 -0.71 6.01
N ASN A 140 -13.56 -0.03 7.14
CA ASN A 140 -12.60 0.02 8.23
C ASN A 140 -12.37 -1.35 8.87
N GLU A 141 -13.43 -2.14 9.07
CA GLU A 141 -13.32 -3.52 9.55
C GLU A 141 -12.44 -4.37 8.62
N CYS A 142 -12.75 -4.37 7.32
CA CYS A 142 -11.98 -5.09 6.32
C CYS A 142 -10.51 -4.65 6.28
N LYS A 143 -10.27 -3.34 6.31
CA LYS A 143 -8.91 -2.77 6.30
C LYS A 143 -8.14 -3.16 7.57
N ARG A 144 -8.75 -3.10 8.76
CA ARG A 144 -8.12 -3.56 10.02
C ARG A 144 -7.69 -5.02 9.94
N GLU A 145 -8.60 -5.92 9.54
CA GLU A 145 -8.28 -7.35 9.44
C GLU A 145 -7.09 -7.60 8.50
N ASN A 146 -7.07 -6.92 7.36
CA ASN A 146 -5.99 -7.04 6.38
C ASN A 146 -4.68 -6.45 6.91
N LEU A 147 -4.71 -5.28 7.55
CA LEU A 147 -3.52 -4.64 8.14
C LEU A 147 -2.95 -5.47 9.30
N ASP A 148 -3.80 -5.98 10.19
CA ASP A 148 -3.39 -6.84 11.30
C ASP A 148 -2.70 -8.11 10.78
N TYR A 149 -3.27 -8.72 9.73
CA TYR A 149 -2.65 -9.87 9.09
C TYR A 149 -1.29 -9.52 8.46
N LEU A 150 -1.23 -8.49 7.61
CA LEU A 150 0.00 -8.06 6.93
C LEU A 150 1.09 -7.66 7.93
N SER A 151 0.73 -6.99 9.02
CA SER A 151 1.66 -6.60 10.09
C SER A 151 2.25 -7.80 10.85
N SER A 152 1.57 -8.93 10.82
CA SER A 152 2.06 -10.18 11.43
C SER A 152 3.06 -10.93 10.55
N LEU A 153 3.20 -10.56 9.28
CA LEU A 153 4.07 -11.26 8.33
C LEU A 153 5.52 -10.76 8.42
N GLU A 154 6.45 -11.68 8.54
CA GLU A 154 7.88 -11.42 8.30
C GLU A 154 8.27 -11.67 6.83
N LYS A 155 7.47 -12.44 6.13
CA LYS A 155 7.71 -12.83 4.72
C LYS A 155 6.39 -13.01 4.00
N ILE A 156 6.39 -12.68 2.71
CA ILE A 156 5.25 -12.88 1.80
C ILE A 156 5.61 -13.87 0.69
N LYS A 157 4.61 -14.62 0.23
CA LYS A 157 4.76 -15.52 -0.90
C LYS A 157 4.73 -14.78 -2.23
N VAL A 158 5.81 -14.94 -3.02
CA VAL A 158 5.90 -14.45 -4.40
C VAL A 158 6.16 -15.64 -5.30
N LYS A 159 5.13 -16.15 -5.96
CA LYS A 159 5.18 -17.46 -6.66
C LYS A 159 5.58 -18.57 -5.67
N GLN A 160 6.74 -19.19 -5.90
CA GLN A 160 7.26 -20.27 -5.06
C GLN A 160 8.33 -19.80 -4.07
N LYS A 161 8.63 -18.49 -4.02
CA LYS A 161 9.64 -17.92 -3.14
C LYS A 161 8.98 -17.18 -1.98
N SER A 162 9.50 -17.41 -0.78
CA SER A 162 9.21 -16.58 0.39
C SER A 162 10.19 -15.41 0.41
N VAL A 163 9.69 -14.19 0.43
CA VAL A 163 10.45 -12.94 0.36
C VAL A 163 10.25 -12.17 1.66
N PRO A 164 11.31 -11.59 2.27
CA PRO A 164 11.17 -10.68 3.40
C PRO A 164 10.15 -9.58 3.09
N TYR A 165 9.28 -9.31 4.06
CA TYR A 165 8.17 -8.37 3.89
C TYR A 165 8.03 -7.49 5.13
N LYS A 166 7.77 -6.22 4.90
CA LYS A 166 7.44 -5.25 5.94
C LYS A 166 6.30 -4.37 5.48
N VAL A 167 5.40 -4.03 6.39
CA VAL A 167 4.39 -3.01 6.17
C VAL A 167 4.67 -1.82 7.08
N TYR A 168 4.59 -0.62 6.51
CA TYR A 168 4.62 0.65 7.21
C TYR A 168 3.34 1.41 6.89
N TYR A 169 2.87 2.21 7.83
CA TYR A 169 1.66 2.98 7.63
C TYR A 169 1.78 4.38 8.22
N PHE A 170 1.13 5.32 7.57
CA PHE A 170 0.90 6.65 8.11
C PHE A 170 -0.36 6.62 8.99
N SER A 171 -0.36 7.40 10.08
CA SER A 171 -1.46 7.41 11.06
C SER A 171 -2.78 7.94 10.49
N CYS A 172 -2.75 8.65 9.39
CA CYS A 172 -3.90 9.09 8.62
C CYS A 172 -3.62 8.77 7.15
N ASN A 173 -2.94 9.66 6.45
CA ASN A 173 -2.45 9.46 5.09
C ASN A 173 -1.11 10.19 4.89
N LEU A 174 -0.43 9.90 3.76
CA LEU A 174 0.83 10.52 3.42
C LEU A 174 0.68 12.04 3.21
N ASP A 175 -0.41 12.48 2.59
CA ASP A 175 -0.70 13.90 2.35
C ASP A 175 -0.81 14.68 3.66
N HIS A 176 -1.44 14.09 4.69
CA HIS A 176 -1.46 14.70 6.03
C HIS A 176 -0.06 14.89 6.59
N TYR A 177 0.81 13.90 6.42
CA TYR A 177 2.18 13.99 6.90
C TYR A 177 2.98 15.07 6.16
N LEU A 178 2.84 15.15 4.84
CA LEU A 178 3.59 16.10 4.00
C LEU A 178 3.06 17.53 4.07
N HIS A 179 1.74 17.70 4.15
CA HIS A 179 1.08 19.00 4.01
C HIS A 179 0.39 19.48 5.28
N HIS A 180 0.42 18.69 6.36
CA HIS A 180 -0.29 18.95 7.63
C HIS A 180 -1.80 19.17 7.44
N SER A 181 -2.41 18.50 6.44
CA SER A 181 -3.82 18.55 6.13
C SER A 181 -4.39 17.14 5.96
N VAL A 182 -5.43 16.79 6.71
CA VAL A 182 -6.07 15.48 6.70
C VAL A 182 -7.09 15.27 5.57
N ASN A 183 -7.45 16.34 4.87
CA ASN A 183 -8.52 16.36 3.86
C ASN A 183 -8.03 17.15 2.62
N LEU A 184 -7.21 16.50 1.81
CA LEU A 184 -6.74 17.03 0.53
C LEU A 184 -7.47 16.38 -0.64
#